data_1c57c6360e7c48b72b76cbb768342923
#
_entry.id   1c57c6360e7c48b72b76cbb768342923
#
_cell.length_a   1.000
_cell.length_b   1.000
_cell.length_c   1.000
_cell.angle_alpha   90.00
_cell.angle_beta   90.00
_cell.angle_gamma   90.00
#
_symmetry.space_group_name_H-M   'P 1'
#
loop_
_entity.id
_entity.type
_entity.pdbx_description
1 polymer ?
#
loop_
_entity_poly.entity_id
_entity_poly.type
_entity_poly.pdbx_seq_one_letter_code
_entity_poly.pdbx_strand_id
1 'polypeptide(L)'
;VSLMESQLKIERNIQVEAIKQSPTVSREVEIVERKGIGHPDSVADGIAESVSRSLSKYYIKQYGRILHHNTDQVEVVGGQADPKFKGGNVLEPTYILLSGRATATVGNERIPVKSLAIKSAKDYLREHFPDLDIDSDIMIDSRIGNGSVDLRGLYDTRKFKANDTSFGVGFAPFTDTETLVKLTEKYINGDLKKSLPAIGYDIKVMGFRKGRTINLTVAAAYVDKYVKDPSEYFAIKDELVNKIKDNAV
;
A
#
# COMPACT_ATOMS: atom_id res chain seq x y z
N VAL A 1 30.48 23.98 -31.77
CA VAL A 1 30.81 23.08 -30.65
C VAL A 1 29.61 22.16 -30.48
N SER A 2 29.70 20.95 -31.08
CA SER A 2 28.70 19.93 -31.07
C SER A 2 28.71 19.28 -29.67
N LEU A 3 27.64 19.47 -28.91
CA LEU A 3 27.32 18.66 -27.71
C LEU A 3 26.84 17.30 -28.23
N MET A 4 27.73 16.32 -28.24
CA MET A 4 27.32 14.91 -28.37
C MET A 4 26.50 14.53 -27.14
N GLU A 5 25.18 14.46 -27.30
CA GLU A 5 24.31 13.71 -26.42
C GLU A 5 24.69 12.23 -26.49
N SER A 6 25.49 11.77 -25.54
CA SER A 6 25.69 10.35 -25.33
C SER A 6 24.35 9.79 -24.76
N GLN A 7 23.47 9.33 -25.64
CA GLN A 7 22.38 8.48 -25.26
C GLN A 7 22.96 7.25 -24.55
N LEU A 8 22.80 7.18 -23.24
CA LEU A 8 23.05 5.98 -22.44
C LEU A 8 22.14 4.88 -23.01
N LYS A 9 22.71 3.98 -23.80
CA LYS A 9 22.06 2.79 -24.28
C LYS A 9 21.86 1.90 -23.06
N ILE A 10 20.68 1.94 -22.46
CA ILE A 10 20.29 1.00 -21.38
C ILE A 10 20.13 -0.35 -22.05
N GLU A 11 21.13 -1.21 -21.93
CA GLU A 11 20.99 -2.62 -22.30
C GLU A 11 19.97 -3.27 -21.36
N ARG A 12 18.81 -3.59 -21.90
CA ARG A 12 17.79 -4.37 -21.17
C ARG A 12 18.20 -5.82 -21.23
N ASN A 13 18.54 -6.39 -20.08
CA ASN A 13 18.74 -7.83 -19.97
C ASN A 13 17.36 -8.50 -19.78
N ILE A 14 16.80 -9.00 -20.88
CA ILE A 14 15.51 -9.71 -20.88
C ILE A 14 15.81 -11.13 -21.33
N GLN A 15 15.51 -12.09 -20.45
CA GLN A 15 15.59 -13.51 -20.74
C GLN A 15 14.18 -14.10 -20.77
N VAL A 16 13.86 -14.89 -21.79
CA VAL A 16 12.57 -15.55 -21.93
C VAL A 16 12.80 -17.06 -21.99
N GLU A 17 12.15 -17.76 -21.07
CA GLU A 17 12.27 -19.22 -20.97
C GLU A 17 10.89 -19.88 -20.95
N ALA A 18 10.76 -21.00 -21.61
CA ALA A 18 9.58 -21.85 -21.51
C ALA A 18 9.70 -22.75 -20.27
N ILE A 19 8.73 -22.69 -19.37
CA ILE A 19 8.70 -23.55 -18.18
C ILE A 19 7.74 -24.70 -18.39
N LYS A 20 8.18 -25.93 -18.01
CA LYS A 20 7.35 -27.14 -18.03
C LYS A 20 6.59 -27.24 -16.69
N GLN A 21 5.52 -26.49 -16.55
CA GLN A 21 4.74 -26.44 -15.32
C GLN A 21 3.25 -26.44 -15.64
N SER A 22 2.45 -27.16 -14.85
CA SER A 22 0.99 -27.13 -15.01
C SER A 22 0.46 -25.74 -14.66
N PRO A 23 -0.38 -25.14 -15.50
CA PRO A 23 -1.00 -23.87 -15.22
C PRO A 23 -1.80 -23.90 -13.92
N THR A 24 -1.87 -22.79 -13.20
CA THR A 24 -2.65 -22.69 -11.95
C THR A 24 -4.12 -23.05 -12.17
N VAL A 25 -4.70 -22.68 -13.31
CA VAL A 25 -6.09 -22.99 -13.67
C VAL A 25 -6.39 -24.49 -13.72
N SER A 26 -5.38 -25.32 -13.99
CA SER A 26 -5.54 -26.81 -14.04
C SER A 26 -5.45 -27.49 -12.67
N ARG A 27 -5.11 -26.77 -11.62
CA ARG A 27 -5.05 -27.31 -10.25
C ARG A 27 -6.47 -27.51 -9.73
N GLU A 28 -6.68 -28.54 -8.93
CA GLU A 28 -7.98 -28.85 -8.32
C GLU A 28 -8.41 -27.76 -7.32
N VAL A 29 -7.44 -27.18 -6.59
CA VAL A 29 -7.66 -26.18 -5.55
C VAL A 29 -6.83 -24.93 -5.84
N GLU A 30 -7.45 -23.80 -5.63
CA GLU A 30 -6.80 -22.47 -5.68
C GLU A 30 -7.33 -21.59 -4.56
N ILE A 31 -6.45 -20.87 -3.89
CA ILE A 31 -6.79 -19.87 -2.87
C ILE A 31 -6.13 -18.56 -3.28
N VAL A 32 -6.94 -17.51 -3.33
CA VAL A 32 -6.50 -16.14 -3.65
C VAL A 32 -7.04 -15.19 -2.60
N GLU A 33 -6.19 -14.32 -2.09
CA GLU A 33 -6.58 -13.27 -1.16
C GLU A 33 -6.15 -11.91 -1.71
N ARG A 34 -7.00 -10.90 -1.54
CA ARG A 34 -6.69 -9.52 -1.81
C ARG A 34 -7.10 -8.63 -0.63
N LYS A 35 -6.16 -7.79 -0.23
CA LYS A 35 -6.32 -6.78 0.81
C LYS A 35 -6.66 -5.43 0.19
N GLY A 36 -7.64 -4.73 0.75
CA GLY A 36 -8.02 -3.39 0.35
C GLY A 36 -7.08 -2.32 0.88
N ILE A 37 -7.33 -1.07 0.49
CA ILE A 37 -6.45 0.08 0.78
C ILE A 37 -6.28 0.36 2.28
N GLY A 38 -7.28 0.06 3.11
CA GLY A 38 -7.25 0.27 4.56
C GLY A 38 -6.72 -0.91 5.37
N HIS A 39 -6.36 -2.02 4.74
CA HIS A 39 -5.69 -3.10 5.45
C HIS A 39 -4.32 -2.63 5.96
N PRO A 40 -3.90 -2.97 7.19
CA PRO A 40 -2.62 -2.49 7.76
C PRO A 40 -1.41 -2.68 6.85
N ASP A 41 -1.28 -3.82 6.17
CA ASP A 41 -0.18 -4.06 5.23
C ASP A 41 -0.23 -3.08 4.04
N SER A 42 -1.42 -2.81 3.49
CA SER A 42 -1.58 -1.86 2.38
C SER A 42 -1.30 -0.42 2.81
N VAL A 43 -1.65 -0.09 4.05
CA VAL A 43 -1.33 1.21 4.67
C VAL A 43 0.18 1.36 4.84
N ALA A 44 0.86 0.33 5.35
CA ALA A 44 2.31 0.32 5.52
C ALA A 44 3.03 0.51 4.18
N ASP A 45 2.66 -0.25 3.16
CA ASP A 45 3.22 -0.14 1.80
C ASP A 45 2.98 1.24 1.18
N GLY A 46 1.76 1.77 1.30
CA GLY A 46 1.40 3.08 0.77
C GLY A 46 2.16 4.23 1.44
N ILE A 47 2.36 4.15 2.75
CA ILE A 47 3.18 5.10 3.50
C ILE A 47 4.64 5.00 3.06
N ALA A 48 5.21 3.79 2.99
CA ALA A 48 6.60 3.56 2.58
C ALA A 48 6.88 4.16 1.20
N GLU A 49 6.01 3.90 0.23
CA GLU A 49 6.08 4.46 -1.13
C GLU A 49 5.96 6.00 -1.11
N SER A 50 5.04 6.55 -0.32
CA SER A 50 4.87 8.00 -0.20
C SER A 50 6.12 8.67 0.37
N VAL A 51 6.75 8.08 1.38
CA VAL A 51 8.01 8.55 1.97
C VAL A 51 9.14 8.51 0.94
N SER A 52 9.32 7.39 0.23
CA SER A 52 10.34 7.25 -0.82
C SER A 52 10.16 8.29 -1.92
N ARG A 53 8.94 8.49 -2.40
CA ARG A 53 8.61 9.52 -3.40
C ARG A 53 8.91 10.94 -2.92
N SER A 54 8.61 11.24 -1.67
CA SER A 54 8.87 12.55 -1.06
C SER A 54 10.37 12.83 -0.96
N LEU A 55 11.16 11.87 -0.48
CA LEU A 55 12.62 11.96 -0.44
C LEU A 55 13.22 12.10 -1.83
N SER A 56 12.77 11.29 -2.80
CA SER A 56 13.23 11.36 -4.19
C SER A 56 12.98 12.74 -4.80
N LYS A 57 11.79 13.31 -4.63
CA LYS A 57 11.47 14.66 -5.10
C LYS A 57 12.36 15.72 -4.44
N TYR A 58 12.59 15.61 -3.13
CA TYR A 58 13.47 16.52 -2.41
C TYR A 58 14.90 16.44 -2.93
N TYR A 59 15.46 15.24 -3.07
CA TYR A 59 16.81 15.02 -3.56
C TYR A 59 17.00 15.54 -4.99
N ILE A 60 16.07 15.27 -5.89
CA ILE A 60 16.13 15.80 -7.27
C ILE A 60 16.12 17.32 -7.24
N LYS A 61 15.24 17.95 -6.46
CA LYS A 61 15.13 19.41 -6.39
C LYS A 61 16.38 20.07 -5.84
N GLN A 62 17.02 19.49 -4.81
CA GLN A 62 18.17 20.09 -4.13
C GLN A 62 19.52 19.72 -4.77
N TYR A 63 19.64 18.50 -5.28
CA TYR A 63 20.92 17.92 -5.70
C TYR A 63 20.93 17.44 -7.16
N GLY A 64 19.82 17.59 -7.90
CA GLY A 64 19.70 17.19 -9.30
C GLY A 64 19.66 15.67 -9.54
N ARG A 65 19.63 14.87 -8.47
CA ARG A 65 19.61 13.39 -8.54
C ARG A 65 18.98 12.77 -7.30
N ILE A 66 18.54 11.52 -7.40
CA ILE A 66 18.08 10.74 -6.24
C ILE A 66 19.31 10.27 -5.45
N LEU A 67 19.31 10.47 -4.14
CA LEU A 67 20.30 9.97 -3.22
C LEU A 67 19.81 8.67 -2.57
N HIS A 68 20.74 7.89 -2.00
CA HIS A 68 20.43 6.62 -1.38
C HIS A 68 19.38 6.76 -0.28
N HIS A 69 18.34 5.96 -0.38
CA HIS A 69 17.36 5.72 0.69
C HIS A 69 16.73 4.34 0.52
N ASN A 70 16.39 3.74 1.63
CA ASN A 70 15.60 2.52 1.76
C ASN A 70 14.64 2.73 2.93
N THR A 71 13.35 2.89 2.64
CA THR A 71 12.30 3.28 3.60
C THR A 71 11.12 2.32 3.51
N ASP A 72 11.39 1.05 3.27
CA ASP A 72 10.42 -0.02 3.08
C ASP A 72 9.93 -0.68 4.38
N GLN A 73 10.46 -0.27 5.52
CA GLN A 73 10.07 -0.81 6.82
C GLN A 73 9.14 0.16 7.54
N VAL A 74 7.85 -0.14 7.48
CA VAL A 74 6.81 0.59 8.20
C VAL A 74 6.04 -0.40 9.05
N GLU A 75 5.99 -0.13 10.36
CA GLU A 75 5.20 -0.91 11.30
C GLU A 75 3.94 -0.15 11.66
N VAL A 76 2.79 -0.82 11.56
CA VAL A 76 1.48 -0.28 11.95
C VAL A 76 0.99 -1.06 13.16
N VAL A 77 1.00 -0.42 14.32
CA VAL A 77 0.51 -0.98 15.58
C VAL A 77 -0.90 -0.44 15.81
N GLY A 78 -1.89 -1.33 15.83
CA GLY A 78 -3.28 -0.95 16.04
C GLY A 78 -3.49 -0.26 17.40
N GLY A 79 -4.29 0.80 17.38
CA GLY A 79 -4.76 1.47 18.59
C GLY A 79 -5.95 0.74 19.23
N GLN A 80 -6.65 1.43 20.10
CA GLN A 80 -7.89 0.96 20.72
C GLN A 80 -9.05 1.92 20.42
N ALA A 81 -10.21 1.35 20.15
CA ALA A 81 -11.44 2.12 19.93
C ALA A 81 -12.59 1.54 20.76
N ASP A 82 -13.53 2.39 21.10
CA ASP A 82 -14.84 2.04 21.70
C ASP A 82 -15.93 2.40 20.68
N PRO A 83 -16.20 1.50 19.70
CA PRO A 83 -17.15 1.77 18.62
C PRO A 83 -18.58 1.82 19.16
N LYS A 84 -19.35 2.81 18.71
CA LYS A 84 -20.75 3.00 19.10
C LYS A 84 -21.57 3.43 17.89
N PHE A 85 -22.83 3.03 17.84
CA PHE A 85 -23.74 3.56 16.83
C PHE A 85 -23.81 5.09 16.90
N LYS A 86 -23.70 5.74 15.73
CA LYS A 86 -23.62 7.20 15.53
C LYS A 86 -22.25 7.82 15.85
N GLY A 87 -21.24 7.04 16.10
CA GLY A 87 -19.87 7.45 16.40
C GLY A 87 -19.43 7.08 17.80
N GLY A 88 -18.31 6.37 17.88
CA GLY A 88 -17.59 6.04 19.10
C GLY A 88 -16.40 6.95 19.33
N ASN A 89 -15.43 6.45 20.11
CA ASN A 89 -14.22 7.18 20.43
C ASN A 89 -12.98 6.33 20.17
N VAL A 90 -11.91 6.96 19.73
CA VAL A 90 -10.57 6.37 19.76
C VAL A 90 -10.04 6.53 21.18
N LEU A 91 -9.68 5.41 21.81
CA LEU A 91 -9.15 5.38 23.18
C LEU A 91 -7.63 5.46 23.20
N GLU A 92 -7.00 4.77 22.25
CA GLU A 92 -5.55 4.81 22.01
C GLU A 92 -5.30 5.00 20.52
N PRO A 93 -4.45 5.97 20.13
CA PRO A 93 -4.14 6.21 18.72
C PRO A 93 -3.42 5.02 18.10
N THR A 94 -3.62 4.80 16.82
CA THR A 94 -2.78 3.89 16.03
C THR A 94 -1.36 4.44 15.97
N TYR A 95 -0.37 3.60 16.31
CA TYR A 95 1.04 3.99 16.27
C TYR A 95 1.69 3.49 14.97
N ILE A 96 2.37 4.39 14.26
CA ILE A 96 3.07 4.07 13.02
C ILE A 96 4.56 4.41 13.19
N LEU A 97 5.40 3.39 13.03
CA LEU A 97 6.85 3.54 13.06
C LEU A 97 7.41 3.52 11.64
N LEU A 98 8.06 4.61 11.25
CA LEU A 98 8.81 4.68 10.00
C LEU A 98 10.27 4.34 10.27
N SER A 99 10.74 3.25 9.67
CA SER A 99 12.11 2.76 9.83
C SER A 99 12.83 2.71 8.46
N GLY A 100 14.13 2.44 8.50
CA GLY A 100 14.95 2.34 7.31
C GLY A 100 16.19 3.23 7.37
N ARG A 101 16.69 3.59 6.20
CA ARG A 101 17.89 4.42 6.05
C ARG A 101 17.73 5.41 4.93
N ALA A 102 18.29 6.61 5.09
CA ALA A 102 18.29 7.62 4.03
C ALA A 102 19.55 8.49 4.14
N THR A 103 19.97 9.11 3.05
CA THR A 103 21.01 10.11 3.08
C THR A 103 20.50 11.36 3.81
N ALA A 104 21.01 11.59 5.00
CA ALA A 104 20.61 12.71 5.86
C ALA A 104 21.60 13.88 5.86
N THR A 105 22.72 13.76 5.15
CA THR A 105 23.74 14.82 5.01
C THR A 105 24.39 14.77 3.66
N VAL A 106 24.65 15.96 3.07
CA VAL A 106 25.48 16.14 1.86
C VAL A 106 26.46 17.25 2.17
N GLY A 107 27.78 16.94 2.19
CA GLY A 107 28.77 17.88 2.73
C GLY A 107 28.41 18.30 4.14
N ASN A 108 28.26 19.61 4.37
CA ASN A 108 27.87 20.19 5.67
C ASN A 108 26.35 20.42 5.81
N GLU A 109 25.59 20.16 4.76
CA GLU A 109 24.15 20.41 4.75
C GLU A 109 23.39 19.21 5.34
N ARG A 110 22.43 19.51 6.24
CA ARG A 110 21.52 18.52 6.83
C ARG A 110 20.22 18.46 6.03
N ILE A 111 19.79 17.25 5.70
CA ILE A 111 18.52 16.96 5.05
C ILE A 111 17.47 16.61 6.12
N PRO A 112 16.28 17.23 6.11
CA PRO A 112 15.26 17.00 7.12
C PRO A 112 14.46 15.71 6.86
N VAL A 113 15.16 14.57 6.77
CA VAL A 113 14.59 13.26 6.41
C VAL A 113 13.38 12.90 7.27
N LYS A 114 13.50 13.05 8.60
CA LYS A 114 12.42 12.69 9.54
C LYS A 114 11.17 13.54 9.32
N SER A 115 11.33 14.84 9.17
CA SER A 115 10.21 15.76 8.94
C SER A 115 9.52 15.51 7.61
N LEU A 116 10.30 15.21 6.56
CA LEU A 116 9.77 14.84 5.25
C LEU A 116 9.00 13.53 5.32
N ALA A 117 9.53 12.53 6.03
CA ALA A 117 8.89 11.23 6.17
C ALA A 117 7.56 11.34 6.94
N ILE A 118 7.56 11.99 8.11
CA ILE A 118 6.35 12.16 8.93
C ILE A 118 5.28 12.96 8.16
N LYS A 119 5.68 14.06 7.51
CA LYS A 119 4.77 14.86 6.70
C LYS A 119 4.15 14.02 5.58
N SER A 120 4.97 13.28 4.85
CA SER A 120 4.52 12.45 3.73
C SER A 120 3.55 11.35 4.18
N ALA A 121 3.82 10.71 5.32
CA ALA A 121 2.91 9.72 5.90
C ALA A 121 1.56 10.34 6.29
N LYS A 122 1.57 11.50 6.96
CA LYS A 122 0.33 12.22 7.30
C LYS A 122 -0.45 12.66 6.05
N ASP A 123 0.23 13.15 5.03
CA ASP A 123 -0.41 13.56 3.78
C ASP A 123 -1.07 12.37 3.07
N TYR A 124 -0.38 11.20 3.01
CA TYR A 124 -0.93 9.96 2.49
C TYR A 124 -2.20 9.53 3.24
N LEU A 125 -2.15 9.53 4.57
CA LEU A 125 -3.30 9.13 5.39
C LEU A 125 -4.50 10.07 5.20
N ARG A 126 -4.28 11.38 5.15
CA ARG A 126 -5.36 12.36 4.89
C ARG A 126 -6.01 12.19 3.53
N GLU A 127 -5.21 11.88 2.51
CA GLU A 127 -5.70 11.68 1.14
C GLU A 127 -6.59 10.43 1.04
N HIS A 128 -6.24 9.35 1.75
CA HIS A 128 -6.88 8.06 1.57
C HIS A 128 -7.92 7.71 2.65
N PHE A 129 -7.85 8.35 3.82
CA PHE A 129 -8.71 8.03 4.97
C PHE A 129 -9.37 9.28 5.56
N PRO A 130 -10.29 9.93 4.82
CA PRO A 130 -10.92 11.18 5.27
C PRO A 130 -11.82 11.02 6.51
N ASP A 131 -12.11 9.78 6.92
CA ASP A 131 -12.89 9.48 8.12
C ASP A 131 -12.04 9.47 9.41
N LEU A 132 -10.69 9.53 9.30
CA LEU A 132 -9.76 9.59 10.44
C LEU A 132 -9.35 11.03 10.74
N ASP A 133 -9.29 11.39 12.01
CA ASP A 133 -8.57 12.56 12.47
C ASP A 133 -7.08 12.20 12.65
N ILE A 134 -6.28 12.54 11.64
CA ILE A 134 -4.87 12.15 11.60
C ILE A 134 -4.05 12.79 12.72
N ASP A 135 -4.49 13.88 13.30
CA ASP A 135 -3.74 14.56 14.35
C ASP A 135 -4.05 14.04 15.76
N SER A 136 -5.24 13.46 15.98
CA SER A 136 -5.64 12.83 17.25
C SER A 136 -5.55 11.30 17.24
N ASP A 137 -5.91 10.66 16.12
CA ASP A 137 -6.11 9.21 16.06
C ASP A 137 -4.85 8.44 15.64
N ILE A 138 -3.81 9.17 15.16
CA ILE A 138 -2.58 8.57 14.63
C ILE A 138 -1.34 9.20 15.26
N MET A 139 -0.49 8.36 15.82
CA MET A 139 0.85 8.73 16.28
C MET A 139 1.90 8.22 15.30
N ILE A 140 2.76 9.10 14.77
CA ILE A 140 3.82 8.71 13.82
C ILE A 140 5.18 9.06 14.40
N ASP A 141 6.06 8.06 14.52
CA ASP A 141 7.49 8.25 14.83
C ASP A 141 8.37 7.84 13.65
N SER A 142 9.54 8.45 13.55
CA SER A 142 10.52 8.13 12.52
C SER A 142 11.88 7.78 13.13
N ARG A 143 12.30 6.55 12.86
CA ARG A 143 13.63 6.00 13.20
C ARG A 143 14.48 5.78 11.95
N ILE A 144 14.20 6.51 10.88
CA ILE A 144 15.02 6.47 9.67
C ILE A 144 16.42 6.96 10.01
N GLY A 145 17.38 6.05 9.90
CA GLY A 145 18.80 6.30 10.17
C GLY A 145 19.56 6.82 8.97
N ASN A 146 20.82 7.16 9.16
CA ASN A 146 21.73 7.52 8.07
C ASN A 146 22.16 6.26 7.30
N GLY A 147 22.31 6.37 5.98
CA GLY A 147 22.85 5.30 5.15
C GLY A 147 24.33 5.02 5.47
N SER A 148 24.80 3.78 5.26
CA SER A 148 26.21 3.44 5.39
C SER A 148 27.08 4.24 4.41
N VAL A 149 28.36 4.42 4.73
CA VAL A 149 29.31 5.15 3.87
C VAL A 149 29.42 4.47 2.49
N ASP A 150 29.50 3.15 2.47
CA ASP A 150 29.67 2.35 1.26
C ASP A 150 28.45 2.48 0.32
N LEU A 151 27.25 2.39 0.87
CA LEU A 151 26.02 2.56 0.09
C LEU A 151 25.87 3.98 -0.47
N ARG A 152 26.30 5.00 0.28
CA ARG A 152 26.32 6.39 -0.20
C ARG A 152 27.29 6.57 -1.38
N GLY A 153 28.47 5.95 -1.30
CA GLY A 153 29.47 5.97 -2.36
C GLY A 153 29.00 5.36 -3.68
N LEU A 154 28.15 4.32 -3.65
CA LEU A 154 27.58 3.72 -4.85
C LEU A 154 26.69 4.69 -5.65
N TYR A 155 25.97 5.58 -4.98
CA TYR A 155 25.09 6.59 -5.60
C TYR A 155 25.87 7.81 -6.11
N ASP A 156 27.15 7.99 -5.70
CA ASP A 156 28.00 9.07 -6.19
C ASP A 156 28.56 8.80 -7.60
N THR A 157 28.56 7.55 -8.07
CA THR A 157 29.17 7.14 -9.36
C THR A 157 28.19 7.32 -10.50
N ARG A 158 27.37 8.18 -10.76
CA ARG A 158 26.46 8.38 -11.93
C ARG A 158 25.99 7.10 -12.65
N LYS A 159 26.31 5.91 -12.13
CA LYS A 159 25.86 4.61 -12.64
C LYS A 159 24.69 4.14 -11.78
N PHE A 160 23.54 3.94 -12.41
CA PHE A 160 22.40 3.34 -11.72
C PHE A 160 22.73 1.88 -11.39
N LYS A 161 22.85 1.60 -10.10
CA LYS A 161 23.08 0.25 -9.58
C LYS A 161 22.07 -0.02 -8.48
N ALA A 162 21.60 -1.26 -8.39
CA ALA A 162 20.91 -1.71 -7.20
C ALA A 162 21.87 -1.76 -6.00
N ASN A 163 21.39 -1.39 -4.84
CA ASN A 163 22.16 -1.47 -3.59
C ASN A 163 21.95 -2.81 -2.87
N ASP A 164 20.96 -3.58 -3.30
CA ASP A 164 20.57 -4.87 -2.73
C ASP A 164 19.82 -5.69 -3.79
N THR A 165 19.51 -6.94 -3.49
CA THR A 165 18.67 -7.78 -4.34
C THR A 165 17.24 -7.34 -4.24
N SER A 166 16.71 -6.76 -5.31
CA SER A 166 15.30 -6.39 -5.45
C SER A 166 14.70 -7.10 -6.64
N PHE A 167 13.51 -7.66 -6.47
CA PHE A 167 12.77 -8.24 -7.58
C PHE A 167 11.29 -7.89 -7.46
N GLY A 168 10.69 -7.65 -8.62
CA GLY A 168 9.24 -7.52 -8.75
C GLY A 168 8.68 -8.75 -9.43
N VAL A 169 7.48 -9.16 -9.03
CA VAL A 169 6.77 -10.29 -9.63
C VAL A 169 5.53 -9.79 -10.34
N GLY A 170 5.41 -10.14 -11.61
CA GLY A 170 4.21 -9.94 -12.40
C GLY A 170 3.86 -11.23 -13.13
N PHE A 171 2.58 -11.48 -13.34
CA PHE A 171 2.12 -12.68 -14.05
C PHE A 171 0.83 -12.38 -14.82
N ALA A 172 0.65 -13.17 -15.87
CA ALA A 172 -0.54 -13.18 -16.72
C ALA A 172 -0.65 -14.54 -17.46
N PRO A 173 -1.88 -14.93 -17.85
CA PRO A 173 -3.16 -14.33 -17.53
C PRO A 173 -3.58 -14.59 -16.07
N PHE A 174 -4.47 -13.75 -15.54
CA PHE A 174 -5.15 -14.08 -14.29
C PHE A 174 -6.13 -15.24 -14.46
N THR A 175 -6.28 -16.05 -13.42
CA THR A 175 -7.35 -17.03 -13.35
C THR A 175 -8.70 -16.35 -13.10
N ASP A 176 -9.80 -17.08 -13.28
CA ASP A 176 -11.13 -16.56 -12.94
C ASP A 176 -11.25 -16.20 -11.45
N THR A 177 -10.62 -17.01 -10.57
CA THR A 177 -10.58 -16.75 -9.12
C THR A 177 -9.85 -15.46 -8.81
N GLU A 178 -8.68 -15.24 -9.39
CA GLU A 178 -7.88 -14.02 -9.22
C GLU A 178 -8.63 -12.79 -9.75
N THR A 179 -9.27 -12.92 -10.90
CA THR A 179 -10.05 -11.86 -11.52
C THR A 179 -11.25 -11.49 -10.64
N LEU A 180 -12.02 -12.49 -10.19
CA LEU A 180 -13.18 -12.27 -9.33
C LEU A 180 -12.81 -11.59 -8.01
N VAL A 181 -11.78 -12.09 -7.31
CA VAL A 181 -11.30 -11.51 -6.05
C VAL A 181 -10.83 -10.08 -6.24
N LYS A 182 -10.07 -9.80 -7.30
CA LYS A 182 -9.56 -8.48 -7.63
C LYS A 182 -10.69 -7.48 -7.94
N LEU A 183 -11.66 -7.89 -8.75
CA LEU A 183 -12.77 -7.01 -9.14
C LEU A 183 -13.72 -6.76 -7.96
N THR A 184 -13.98 -7.78 -7.13
CA THR A 184 -14.81 -7.63 -5.92
C THR A 184 -14.19 -6.63 -4.94
N GLU A 185 -12.90 -6.74 -4.62
CA GLU A 185 -12.23 -5.78 -3.76
C GLU A 185 -12.28 -4.36 -4.33
N LYS A 186 -11.95 -4.19 -5.61
CA LYS A 186 -12.00 -2.88 -6.27
C LYS A 186 -13.40 -2.27 -6.28
N TYR A 187 -14.43 -3.08 -6.47
CA TYR A 187 -15.81 -2.63 -6.43
C TYR A 187 -16.21 -2.13 -5.04
N ILE A 188 -15.86 -2.89 -3.98
CA ILE A 188 -16.19 -2.52 -2.60
C ILE A 188 -15.48 -1.23 -2.18
N ASN A 189 -14.16 -1.12 -2.38
CA ASN A 189 -13.37 0.07 -2.03
C ASN A 189 -13.58 1.26 -2.99
N GLY A 190 -14.18 1.02 -4.15
CA GLY A 190 -14.44 2.04 -5.16
C GLY A 190 -15.89 2.52 -5.20
N ASP A 191 -16.67 1.96 -6.11
CA ASP A 191 -18.01 2.46 -6.41
C ASP A 191 -19.02 2.16 -5.29
N LEU A 192 -18.89 0.99 -4.64
CA LEU A 192 -19.80 0.63 -3.56
C LEU A 192 -19.61 1.53 -2.33
N LYS A 193 -18.36 1.86 -1.97
CA LYS A 193 -18.08 2.79 -0.87
C LYS A 193 -18.70 4.17 -1.08
N LYS A 194 -18.80 4.65 -2.31
CA LYS A 194 -19.44 5.94 -2.61
C LYS A 194 -20.94 5.94 -2.29
N SER A 195 -21.60 4.80 -2.50
CA SER A 195 -23.04 4.64 -2.24
C SER A 195 -23.33 4.15 -0.81
N LEU A 196 -22.40 3.44 -0.19
CA LEU A 196 -22.51 2.91 1.18
C LEU A 196 -21.33 3.42 2.03
N PRO A 197 -21.34 4.68 2.49
CA PRO A 197 -20.22 5.28 3.22
C PRO A 197 -19.92 4.58 4.56
N ALA A 198 -20.88 3.85 5.12
CA ALA A 198 -20.69 3.04 6.32
C ALA A 198 -19.69 1.90 6.15
N ILE A 199 -19.40 1.44 4.93
CA ILE A 199 -18.35 0.46 4.68
C ILE A 199 -17.00 1.14 4.87
N GLY A 200 -16.13 0.56 5.72
CA GLY A 200 -14.78 1.06 5.99
C GLY A 200 -13.80 0.81 4.84
N TYR A 201 -12.56 1.14 5.07
CA TYR A 201 -11.48 0.98 4.09
C TYR A 201 -10.73 -0.35 4.25
N ASP A 202 -10.80 -0.95 5.45
CA ASP A 202 -10.19 -2.26 5.71
C ASP A 202 -11.13 -3.35 5.19
N ILE A 203 -10.86 -3.75 3.97
CA ILE A 203 -11.57 -4.80 3.23
C ILE A 203 -10.57 -5.90 2.92
N LYS A 204 -11.02 -7.14 3.06
CA LYS A 204 -10.29 -8.31 2.61
C LYS A 204 -11.24 -9.23 1.85
N VAL A 205 -10.83 -9.67 0.67
CA VAL A 205 -11.57 -10.61 -0.16
C VAL A 205 -10.72 -11.86 -0.38
N MET A 206 -11.25 -13.02 -0.03
CA MET A 206 -10.64 -14.32 -0.28
C MET A 206 -11.54 -15.15 -1.20
N GLY A 207 -10.96 -15.68 -2.27
CA GLY A 207 -11.56 -16.67 -3.15
C GLY A 207 -10.96 -18.05 -2.90
N PHE A 208 -11.80 -19.03 -2.60
CA PHE A 208 -11.44 -20.43 -2.52
C PHE A 208 -12.14 -21.18 -3.63
N ARG A 209 -11.37 -21.66 -4.61
CA ARG A 209 -11.87 -22.50 -5.71
C ARG A 209 -11.56 -23.96 -5.46
N LYS A 210 -12.58 -24.81 -5.62
CA LYS A 210 -12.42 -26.26 -5.71
C LYS A 210 -13.15 -26.77 -6.96
N GLY A 211 -12.42 -27.34 -7.89
CA GLY A 211 -12.95 -27.70 -9.20
C GLY A 211 -13.51 -26.46 -9.93
N ARG A 212 -14.83 -26.44 -10.17
CA ARG A 212 -15.52 -25.32 -10.84
C ARG A 212 -16.26 -24.37 -9.89
N THR A 213 -16.22 -24.63 -8.60
CA THR A 213 -16.92 -23.81 -7.60
C THR A 213 -15.95 -22.85 -6.92
N ILE A 214 -16.29 -21.56 -6.91
CA ILE A 214 -15.56 -20.52 -6.19
C ILE A 214 -16.41 -20.06 -5.02
N ASN A 215 -15.85 -20.09 -3.81
CA ASN A 215 -16.44 -19.52 -2.61
C ASN A 215 -15.73 -18.22 -2.29
N LEU A 216 -16.48 -17.11 -2.16
CA LEU A 216 -15.94 -15.82 -1.73
C LEU A 216 -16.19 -15.61 -0.24
N THR A 217 -15.16 -15.22 0.47
CA THR A 217 -15.24 -14.69 1.84
C THR A 217 -14.81 -13.23 1.81
N VAL A 218 -15.69 -12.36 2.32
CA VAL A 218 -15.43 -10.92 2.39
C VAL A 218 -15.46 -10.49 3.84
N ALA A 219 -14.35 -9.93 4.32
CA ALA A 219 -14.29 -9.20 5.57
C ALA A 219 -14.33 -7.70 5.25
N ALA A 220 -15.21 -6.98 5.95
CA ALA A 220 -15.41 -5.55 5.76
C ALA A 220 -15.53 -4.86 7.12
N ALA A 221 -14.66 -3.90 7.39
CA ALA A 221 -14.81 -3.00 8.52
C ALA A 221 -15.97 -2.01 8.26
N TYR A 222 -16.53 -1.47 9.32
CA TYR A 222 -17.57 -0.45 9.25
C TYR A 222 -17.13 0.83 9.95
N VAL A 223 -17.56 1.97 9.41
CA VAL A 223 -17.38 3.28 10.04
C VAL A 223 -18.62 3.59 10.86
N ASP A 224 -18.48 3.54 12.16
CA ASP A 224 -19.56 3.56 13.14
C ASP A 224 -20.43 4.83 13.12
N LYS A 225 -19.86 5.98 12.79
CA LYS A 225 -20.58 7.25 12.66
C LYS A 225 -21.67 7.24 11.58
N TYR A 226 -21.56 6.32 10.61
CA TYR A 226 -22.55 6.16 9.53
C TYR A 226 -23.55 5.03 9.80
N VAL A 227 -23.52 4.43 11.00
CA VAL A 227 -24.44 3.38 11.40
C VAL A 227 -25.18 3.82 12.65
N LYS A 228 -26.49 4.03 12.56
CA LYS A 228 -27.25 4.64 13.66
C LYS A 228 -27.78 3.66 14.70
N ASP A 229 -27.98 2.38 14.31
CA ASP A 229 -28.53 1.35 15.20
C ASP A 229 -28.27 -0.07 14.64
N PRO A 230 -28.55 -1.14 15.42
CA PRO A 230 -28.37 -2.52 14.96
C PRO A 230 -29.17 -2.88 13.71
N SER A 231 -30.37 -2.34 13.53
CA SER A 231 -31.23 -2.64 12.39
C SER A 231 -30.59 -2.13 11.10
N GLU A 232 -30.07 -0.90 11.14
CA GLU A 232 -29.35 -0.31 9.99
C GLU A 232 -28.04 -1.07 9.70
N TYR A 233 -27.31 -1.51 10.73
CA TYR A 233 -26.11 -2.34 10.52
C TYR A 233 -26.42 -3.58 9.71
N PHE A 234 -27.48 -4.32 10.05
CA PHE A 234 -27.86 -5.52 9.31
C PHE A 234 -28.39 -5.20 7.92
N ALA A 235 -29.14 -4.11 7.75
CA ALA A 235 -29.61 -3.67 6.44
C ALA A 235 -28.43 -3.35 5.49
N ILE A 236 -27.43 -2.62 5.97
CA ILE A 236 -26.21 -2.31 5.20
C ILE A 236 -25.45 -3.60 4.86
N LYS A 237 -25.36 -4.55 5.81
CA LYS A 237 -24.72 -5.83 5.58
C LYS A 237 -25.41 -6.64 4.48
N ASP A 238 -26.75 -6.70 4.53
CA ASP A 238 -27.54 -7.41 3.53
C ASP A 238 -27.42 -6.73 2.15
N GLU A 239 -27.42 -5.40 2.11
CA GLU A 239 -27.20 -4.64 0.89
C GLU A 239 -25.81 -4.92 0.31
N LEU A 240 -24.75 -4.89 1.14
CA LEU A 240 -23.40 -5.24 0.74
C LEU A 240 -23.35 -6.63 0.08
N VAL A 241 -23.94 -7.63 0.72
CA VAL A 241 -23.99 -9.01 0.20
C VAL A 241 -24.70 -9.08 -1.16
N ASN A 242 -25.85 -8.42 -1.28
CA ASN A 242 -26.62 -8.42 -2.53
C ASN A 242 -25.86 -7.71 -3.66
N LYS A 243 -25.28 -6.55 -3.38
CA LYS A 243 -24.46 -5.81 -4.35
C LYS A 243 -23.22 -6.60 -4.82
N ILE A 244 -22.58 -7.34 -3.93
CA ILE A 244 -21.46 -8.21 -4.31
C ILE A 244 -21.96 -9.34 -5.22
N LYS A 245 -23.09 -9.98 -4.89
CA LYS A 245 -23.67 -11.05 -5.72
C LYS A 245 -24.04 -10.54 -7.12
N ASP A 246 -24.68 -9.37 -7.20
CA ASP A 246 -25.08 -8.77 -8.48
C ASP A 246 -23.87 -8.39 -9.36
N ASN A 247 -22.74 -8.01 -8.73
CA ASN A 247 -21.53 -7.62 -9.45
C ASN A 247 -20.61 -8.80 -9.81
N ALA A 248 -20.80 -9.95 -9.18
CA ALA A 248 -19.98 -11.15 -9.39
C ALA A 248 -20.46 -12.04 -10.55
N VAL A 249 -21.53 -11.66 -11.25
CA VAL A 249 -22.15 -12.41 -12.39
C VAL A 249 -21.59 -11.95 -13.73
#